data_7f35991b68b20c80cc953570e572a777
#
_entry.id   7f35991b68b20c80cc953570e572a777
#
_cell.length_a   1.000
_cell.length_b   1.000
_cell.length_c   1.000
_cell.angle_alpha   90.00
_cell.angle_beta   90.00
_cell.angle_gamma   90.00
#
_symmetry.space_group_name_H-M   'P 1'
#
loop_
_entity.id
_entity.type
_entity.pdbx_description
1 polymer ?
#
loop_
_entity_poly.entity_id
_entity_poly.type
_entity_poly.pdbx_seq_one_letter_code
_entity_poly.pdbx_strand_id
1 'polypeptide(L)'
;MVELKPIFRKAYWSLVAGGLLYVLFICALTFPEVQRFCLYANKINPSLWQDVNLVEQFGFLRTQVQPFNLVTPDNETIYGWHLIPLHLCHEHEEELMENAASGPADDYTQTIAFKLLANDPNSRVVVNFHGNAAHLGSAQRPATYNTLLSLSTPSNPVHVFSIDYRGFGVSTGSPTEEGLITDGVTLINYLTAGPLKISPSRIVLMGQSLGTAVTAAVAERFAFGSPDPKAIQPAIKNAEPFAGVVLLASFGSVTSVIENYSLKGITPPMLSPLMGYPRFQRWVLSHIVDYWDTVGRVARLTGVEPAEADASGVKYTDKSLYLTIVHAMDDVEIPWYEGRRVWVAATGENISGAPGGLTYHKVERNSSSEIKVWKNPVSSEVLKTVRWERVGHGGHNRVASASVAGLAVLRAFEE
;
A
#
# COMPACT_ATOMS: atom_id res chain seq x y z
N MET A 1 39.04 17.09 42.32
CA MET A 1 37.84 16.47 41.69
C MET A 1 36.62 16.93 42.45
N VAL A 2 35.67 17.58 41.77
CA VAL A 2 34.43 18.02 42.43
C VAL A 2 33.56 16.77 42.61
N GLU A 3 33.29 16.39 43.88
CA GLU A 3 32.35 15.31 44.15
C GLU A 3 30.93 15.75 43.79
N LEU A 4 30.37 15.14 42.74
CA LEU A 4 28.99 15.36 42.34
C LEU A 4 28.04 14.82 43.42
N LYS A 5 27.03 15.63 43.81
CA LYS A 5 25.97 15.17 44.71
C LYS A 5 25.35 13.86 44.16
N PRO A 6 24.88 12.93 45.00
CA PRO A 6 24.40 11.60 44.58
C PRO A 6 23.35 11.63 43.46
N ILE A 7 22.47 12.66 43.43
CA ILE A 7 21.44 12.84 42.41
C ILE A 7 22.07 13.15 41.04
N PHE A 8 23.09 13.98 40.96
CA PHE A 8 23.78 14.29 39.69
C PHE A 8 24.60 13.09 39.20
N ARG A 9 25.16 12.30 40.09
CA ARG A 9 25.85 11.06 39.72
C ARG A 9 24.89 10.03 39.17
N LYS A 10 23.67 9.88 39.73
CA LYS A 10 22.63 9.01 39.21
C LYS A 10 22.17 9.50 37.84
N ALA A 11 21.85 10.80 37.67
CA ALA A 11 21.45 11.40 36.42
C ALA A 11 22.52 11.20 35.33
N TYR A 12 23.79 11.43 35.64
CA TYR A 12 24.91 11.19 34.71
C TYR A 12 24.94 9.74 34.20
N TRP A 13 24.90 8.76 35.14
CA TRP A 13 24.92 7.36 34.75
C TRP A 13 23.65 6.92 33.99
N SER A 14 22.48 7.50 34.29
CA SER A 14 21.27 7.26 33.54
C SER A 14 21.38 7.78 32.09
N LEU A 15 21.96 8.96 31.88
CA LEU A 15 22.23 9.50 30.55
C LEU A 15 23.25 8.67 29.79
N VAL A 16 24.32 8.22 30.43
CA VAL A 16 25.31 7.32 29.82
C VAL A 16 24.66 6.01 29.40
N ALA A 17 23.87 5.40 30.30
CA ALA A 17 23.16 4.16 30.00
C ALA A 17 22.16 4.34 28.85
N GLY A 18 21.38 5.44 28.83
CA GLY A 18 20.49 5.79 27.75
C GLY A 18 21.22 5.98 26.43
N GLY A 19 22.35 6.67 26.44
CA GLY A 19 23.20 6.83 25.25
C GLY A 19 23.74 5.50 24.71
N LEU A 20 24.20 4.62 25.58
CA LEU A 20 24.67 3.27 25.21
C LEU A 20 23.54 2.42 24.64
N LEU A 21 22.36 2.44 25.27
CA LEU A 21 21.18 1.74 24.76
C LEU A 21 20.77 2.25 23.36
N TYR A 22 20.82 3.57 23.13
CA TYR A 22 20.56 4.16 21.83
C TYR A 22 21.58 3.68 20.77
N VAL A 23 22.88 3.70 21.10
CA VAL A 23 23.93 3.20 20.19
C VAL A 23 23.73 1.72 19.88
N LEU A 24 23.44 0.89 20.88
CA LEU A 24 23.14 -0.53 20.68
C LEU A 24 21.91 -0.74 19.80
N PHE A 25 20.85 0.05 19.98
CA PHE A 25 19.66 0.02 19.15
C PHE A 25 19.97 0.38 17.69
N ILE A 26 20.72 1.47 17.45
CA ILE A 26 21.13 1.85 16.09
C ILE A 26 22.03 0.78 15.45
N CYS A 27 22.95 0.19 16.21
CA CYS A 27 23.75 -0.94 15.72
C CYS A 27 22.87 -2.16 15.40
N ALA A 28 21.87 -2.47 16.23
CA ALA A 28 20.94 -3.56 15.97
C ALA A 28 20.14 -3.32 14.68
N LEU A 29 19.77 -2.08 14.37
CA LEU A 29 19.08 -1.72 13.12
C LEU A 29 19.95 -1.88 11.86
N THR A 30 21.23 -2.22 11.95
CA THR A 30 22.05 -2.60 10.78
C THR A 30 21.86 -4.06 10.38
N PHE A 31 21.19 -4.88 11.21
CA PHE A 31 20.90 -6.28 10.90
C PHE A 31 19.55 -6.40 10.15
N PRO A 32 19.50 -7.08 9.00
CA PRO A 32 18.29 -7.21 8.18
C PRO A 32 17.05 -7.70 8.94
N GLU A 33 17.20 -8.71 9.79
CA GLU A 33 16.10 -9.29 10.56
C GLU A 33 15.49 -8.30 11.55
N VAL A 34 16.33 -7.48 12.19
CA VAL A 34 15.87 -6.43 13.12
C VAL A 34 15.16 -5.32 12.34
N GLN A 35 15.71 -4.90 11.19
CA GLN A 35 15.05 -3.92 10.33
C GLN A 35 13.67 -4.40 9.91
N ARG A 36 13.56 -5.63 9.40
CA ARG A 36 12.31 -6.25 8.94
C ARG A 36 11.32 -6.41 10.08
N PHE A 37 11.78 -6.82 11.26
CA PHE A 37 10.92 -6.89 12.44
C PHE A 37 10.33 -5.51 12.79
N CYS A 38 11.13 -4.45 12.75
CA CYS A 38 10.66 -3.09 13.02
C CYS A 38 9.77 -2.53 11.89
N LEU A 39 10.17 -2.73 10.63
CA LEU A 39 9.47 -2.19 9.47
C LEU A 39 8.12 -2.86 9.26
N TYR A 40 8.10 -4.19 9.24
CA TYR A 40 6.88 -4.93 8.93
C TYR A 40 6.01 -5.16 10.17
N ALA A 41 6.60 -5.26 11.36
CA ALA A 41 5.89 -5.49 12.63
C ALA A 41 4.86 -6.63 12.55
N ASN A 42 5.04 -7.57 11.62
CA ASN A 42 4.11 -8.62 11.26
C ASN A 42 3.79 -9.58 12.42
N LYS A 43 4.69 -9.70 13.40
CA LYS A 43 4.49 -10.48 14.63
C LYS A 43 3.83 -9.67 15.75
N ILE A 44 3.66 -8.35 15.57
CA ILE A 44 2.97 -7.49 16.52
C ILE A 44 1.48 -7.48 16.15
N ASN A 45 0.74 -8.37 16.78
CA ASN A 45 -0.70 -8.49 16.55
C ASN A 45 -1.46 -8.27 17.87
N PRO A 46 -2.12 -7.12 18.06
CA PRO A 46 -2.95 -6.86 19.24
C PRO A 46 -4.22 -7.71 19.28
N SER A 47 -4.55 -8.39 18.18
CA SER A 47 -5.76 -9.20 17.98
C SER A 47 -5.44 -10.70 17.88
N LEU A 48 -4.45 -11.19 18.64
CA LEU A 48 -3.99 -12.60 18.60
C LEU A 48 -5.10 -13.64 18.84
N TRP A 49 -6.18 -13.24 19.50
CA TRP A 49 -7.36 -14.11 19.79
C TRP A 49 -8.42 -14.09 18.68
N GLN A 50 -8.27 -13.25 17.66
CA GLN A 50 -9.22 -13.21 16.55
C GLN A 50 -8.79 -14.19 15.46
N ASP A 51 -9.75 -15.03 15.05
CA ASP A 51 -9.56 -15.94 13.91
C ASP A 51 -10.02 -15.24 12.63
N VAL A 52 -9.11 -15.07 11.68
CA VAL A 52 -9.38 -14.45 10.38
C VAL A 52 -10.40 -15.21 9.53
N ASN A 53 -10.73 -16.47 9.88
CA ASN A 53 -11.78 -17.24 9.24
C ASN A 53 -13.17 -16.98 9.86
N LEU A 54 -13.23 -16.39 11.06
CA LEU A 54 -14.47 -15.97 11.72
C LEU A 54 -14.75 -14.50 11.41
N VAL A 55 -15.13 -14.23 10.16
CA VAL A 55 -15.25 -12.88 9.59
C VAL A 55 -16.26 -11.99 10.31
N GLU A 56 -17.21 -12.59 11.05
CA GLU A 56 -18.18 -11.88 11.89
C GLU A 56 -17.50 -11.10 13.04
N GLN A 57 -16.33 -11.54 13.50
CA GLN A 57 -15.54 -10.82 14.50
C GLN A 57 -15.04 -9.45 13.98
N PHE A 58 -15.07 -9.27 12.68
CA PHE A 58 -14.61 -8.06 11.98
C PHE A 58 -15.78 -7.24 11.41
N GLY A 59 -17.05 -7.66 11.72
CA GLY A 59 -18.25 -6.93 11.34
C GLY A 59 -18.79 -7.24 9.95
N PHE A 60 -18.43 -8.40 9.38
CA PHE A 60 -18.96 -8.89 8.09
C PHE A 60 -19.95 -10.03 8.31
N LEU A 61 -20.84 -10.25 7.35
CA LEU A 61 -21.62 -11.48 7.28
C LEU A 61 -20.68 -12.63 6.90
N ARG A 62 -20.95 -13.81 7.44
CA ARG A 62 -20.22 -15.04 7.05
C ARG A 62 -20.28 -15.32 5.56
N THR A 63 -21.37 -14.95 4.92
CA THR A 63 -21.62 -15.06 3.48
C THR A 63 -20.98 -13.95 2.64
N GLN A 64 -20.55 -12.85 3.30
CA GLN A 64 -20.00 -11.67 2.61
C GLN A 64 -18.52 -11.80 2.27
N VAL A 65 -17.79 -12.66 2.97
CA VAL A 65 -16.35 -12.83 2.80
C VAL A 65 -16.05 -14.28 2.44
N GLN A 66 -15.40 -14.46 1.31
CA GLN A 66 -14.84 -15.74 0.89
C GLN A 66 -13.33 -15.73 1.14
N PRO A 67 -12.81 -16.41 2.16
CA PRO A 67 -11.39 -16.62 2.32
C PRO A 67 -10.82 -17.47 1.19
N PHE A 68 -9.59 -17.19 0.80
CA PHE A 68 -8.87 -17.96 -0.22
C PHE A 68 -7.38 -18.03 0.08
N ASN A 69 -6.71 -19.00 -0.52
CA ASN A 69 -5.26 -19.12 -0.53
C ASN A 69 -4.73 -18.99 -1.95
N LEU A 70 -3.57 -18.33 -2.10
CA LEU A 70 -2.78 -18.32 -3.33
C LEU A 70 -1.40 -18.87 -3.03
N VAL A 71 -0.85 -19.63 -3.98
CA VAL A 71 0.54 -20.08 -3.90
C VAL A 71 1.38 -19.19 -4.81
N THR A 72 2.41 -18.61 -4.26
CA THR A 72 3.35 -17.76 -5.00
C THR A 72 4.33 -18.63 -5.81
N PRO A 73 4.99 -18.06 -6.84
CA PRO A 73 5.99 -18.81 -7.63
C PRO A 73 7.16 -19.35 -6.81
N ASP A 74 7.48 -18.76 -5.68
CA ASP A 74 8.49 -19.22 -4.71
C ASP A 74 7.91 -20.10 -3.58
N ASN A 75 6.68 -20.62 -3.79
CA ASN A 75 6.03 -21.63 -2.98
C ASN A 75 5.62 -21.15 -1.56
N GLU A 76 5.36 -19.86 -1.38
CA GLU A 76 4.69 -19.37 -0.18
C GLU A 76 3.18 -19.41 -0.35
N THR A 77 2.45 -19.71 0.73
CA THR A 77 0.98 -19.67 0.76
C THR A 77 0.51 -18.35 1.32
N ILE A 78 -0.22 -17.57 0.52
CA ILE A 78 -0.72 -16.26 0.84
C ILE A 78 -2.23 -16.36 1.08
N TYR A 79 -2.66 -15.98 2.28
CA TYR A 79 -4.05 -15.94 2.68
C TYR A 79 -4.70 -14.62 2.25
N GLY A 80 -5.95 -14.66 1.84
CA GLY A 80 -6.68 -13.47 1.44
C GLY A 80 -8.18 -13.56 1.65
N TRP A 81 -8.82 -12.40 1.56
CA TRP A 81 -10.27 -12.22 1.57
C TRP A 81 -10.75 -11.67 0.23
N HIS A 82 -11.77 -12.30 -0.34
CA HIS A 82 -12.63 -11.75 -1.36
C HIS A 82 -13.94 -11.33 -0.68
N LEU A 83 -14.19 -10.02 -0.63
CA LEU A 83 -15.40 -9.45 -0.04
C LEU A 83 -16.37 -9.06 -1.16
N ILE A 84 -17.64 -9.46 -1.00
CA ILE A 84 -18.71 -9.18 -1.97
C ILE A 84 -19.66 -8.10 -1.43
N PRO A 85 -20.27 -7.27 -2.28
CA PRO A 85 -21.17 -6.21 -1.85
C PRO A 85 -22.50 -6.76 -1.32
N LEU A 86 -23.11 -6.03 -0.38
CA LEU A 86 -24.31 -6.48 0.35
C LEU A 86 -25.52 -6.79 -0.53
N HIS A 87 -25.71 -6.08 -1.66
CA HIS A 87 -26.83 -6.37 -2.56
C HIS A 87 -26.69 -7.76 -3.20
N LEU A 88 -25.47 -8.19 -3.57
CA LEU A 88 -25.22 -9.55 -4.04
C LEU A 88 -25.43 -10.60 -2.94
N CYS A 89 -25.03 -10.26 -1.68
CA CYS A 89 -25.35 -11.14 -0.55
C CYS A 89 -26.85 -11.32 -0.36
N HIS A 90 -27.65 -10.28 -0.58
CA HIS A 90 -29.09 -10.32 -0.48
C HIS A 90 -29.74 -11.07 -1.66
N GLU A 91 -29.28 -10.81 -2.88
CA GLU A 91 -29.81 -11.47 -4.10
C GLU A 91 -29.55 -12.98 -4.14
N HIS A 92 -28.40 -13.41 -3.53
CA HIS A 92 -27.95 -14.81 -3.52
C HIS A 92 -27.89 -15.41 -2.12
N GLU A 93 -28.76 -14.94 -1.19
CA GLU A 93 -28.67 -15.26 0.23
C GLU A 93 -28.73 -16.77 0.50
N GLU A 94 -29.71 -17.48 -0.08
CA GLU A 94 -29.89 -18.92 0.12
C GLU A 94 -28.66 -19.70 -0.35
N GLU A 95 -28.18 -19.43 -1.58
CA GLU A 95 -27.04 -20.11 -2.19
C GLU A 95 -25.73 -19.86 -1.39
N LEU A 96 -25.53 -18.61 -0.93
CA LEU A 96 -24.39 -18.24 -0.10
C LEU A 96 -24.45 -18.86 1.29
N MET A 97 -25.64 -18.98 1.89
CA MET A 97 -25.83 -19.62 3.20
C MET A 97 -25.54 -21.13 3.14
N GLU A 98 -26.02 -21.83 2.11
CA GLU A 98 -25.76 -23.25 1.90
C GLU A 98 -24.28 -23.56 1.68
N ASN A 99 -23.52 -22.60 1.11
CA ASN A 99 -22.10 -22.75 0.77
C ASN A 99 -21.18 -21.87 1.64
N ALA A 100 -21.67 -21.40 2.81
CA ALA A 100 -20.89 -20.51 3.68
C ALA A 100 -19.58 -21.15 4.14
N ALA A 101 -18.47 -20.50 3.79
CA ALA A 101 -17.12 -20.99 4.09
C ALA A 101 -16.79 -20.89 5.59
N SER A 102 -16.10 -21.91 6.11
CA SER A 102 -15.48 -21.89 7.45
C SER A 102 -13.96 -21.61 7.39
N GLY A 103 -13.45 -21.24 6.22
CA GLY A 103 -12.06 -20.98 5.91
C GLY A 103 -11.81 -20.92 4.41
N PRO A 104 -10.56 -20.94 3.95
CA PRO A 104 -10.22 -20.97 2.54
C PRO A 104 -10.80 -22.21 1.86
N ALA A 105 -11.43 -22.03 0.69
CA ALA A 105 -11.92 -23.14 -0.10
C ALA A 105 -10.75 -23.91 -0.72
N ASP A 106 -10.86 -25.24 -0.85
CA ASP A 106 -9.89 -26.09 -1.54
C ASP A 106 -9.76 -25.68 -3.01
N ASP A 107 -10.87 -25.37 -3.66
CA ASP A 107 -10.93 -24.80 -5.00
C ASP A 107 -11.79 -23.51 -4.99
N TYR A 108 -11.13 -22.38 -4.94
CA TYR A 108 -11.78 -21.08 -4.95
C TYR A 108 -12.65 -20.86 -6.19
N THR A 109 -12.34 -21.49 -7.33
CA THR A 109 -13.11 -21.32 -8.58
C THR A 109 -14.52 -21.91 -8.49
N GLN A 110 -14.77 -22.80 -7.53
CA GLN A 110 -16.08 -23.40 -7.31
C GLN A 110 -16.97 -22.58 -6.37
N THR A 111 -16.41 -21.57 -5.71
CA THR A 111 -17.17 -20.74 -4.74
C THR A 111 -18.19 -19.85 -5.45
N ILE A 112 -19.26 -19.51 -4.72
CA ILE A 112 -20.28 -18.59 -5.22
C ILE A 112 -19.68 -17.20 -5.44
N ALA A 113 -18.85 -16.72 -4.53
CA ALA A 113 -18.16 -15.43 -4.66
C ALA A 113 -17.34 -15.33 -5.97
N PHE A 114 -16.63 -16.40 -6.35
CA PHE A 114 -15.93 -16.48 -7.62
C PHE A 114 -16.88 -16.38 -8.81
N LYS A 115 -17.95 -17.17 -8.80
CA LYS A 115 -18.94 -17.22 -9.90
C LYS A 115 -19.65 -15.88 -10.10
N LEU A 116 -19.99 -15.19 -9.01
CA LEU A 116 -20.62 -13.86 -9.07
C LEU A 116 -19.70 -12.84 -9.77
N LEU A 117 -18.41 -12.85 -9.45
CA LEU A 117 -17.45 -11.96 -10.09
C LEU A 117 -17.13 -12.36 -11.53
N ALA A 118 -16.95 -13.67 -11.79
CA ALA A 118 -16.56 -14.17 -13.12
C ALA A 118 -17.64 -14.00 -14.19
N ASN A 119 -18.91 -14.10 -13.76
CA ASN A 119 -20.06 -14.08 -14.69
C ASN A 119 -20.61 -12.66 -14.96
N ASP A 120 -20.19 -11.65 -14.18
CA ASP A 120 -20.66 -10.28 -14.40
C ASP A 120 -19.55 -9.40 -15.03
N PRO A 121 -19.71 -9.02 -16.31
CA PRO A 121 -18.74 -8.18 -17.01
C PRO A 121 -18.69 -6.73 -16.48
N ASN A 122 -19.69 -6.28 -15.71
CA ASN A 122 -19.75 -4.94 -15.15
C ASN A 122 -19.15 -4.86 -13.75
N SER A 123 -18.88 -5.99 -13.11
CA SER A 123 -18.23 -6.03 -11.81
C SER A 123 -16.85 -5.36 -11.84
N ARG A 124 -16.59 -4.55 -10.85
CA ARG A 124 -15.35 -3.82 -10.61
C ARG A 124 -14.60 -4.43 -9.44
N VAL A 125 -13.30 -4.31 -9.42
CA VAL A 125 -12.45 -4.87 -8.36
C VAL A 125 -11.59 -3.78 -7.75
N VAL A 126 -11.55 -3.74 -6.42
CA VAL A 126 -10.54 -2.98 -5.68
C VAL A 126 -9.61 -3.96 -5.00
N VAL A 127 -8.34 -3.92 -5.33
CA VAL A 127 -7.30 -4.65 -4.61
C VAL A 127 -6.72 -3.72 -3.56
N ASN A 128 -6.93 -4.06 -2.29
CA ASN A 128 -6.47 -3.26 -1.16
C ASN A 128 -5.24 -3.88 -0.51
N PHE A 129 -4.12 -3.19 -0.57
CA PHE A 129 -2.86 -3.53 0.08
C PHE A 129 -2.76 -2.80 1.43
N HIS A 130 -2.79 -3.57 2.51
CA HIS A 130 -2.81 -3.02 3.87
C HIS A 130 -1.45 -2.50 4.35
N GLY A 131 -1.46 -1.68 5.41
CA GLY A 131 -0.26 -1.18 6.08
C GLY A 131 0.47 -2.25 6.88
N ASN A 132 1.57 -1.86 7.57
CA ASN A 132 2.34 -2.76 8.42
C ASN A 132 1.53 -3.31 9.61
N ALA A 133 2.12 -4.28 10.32
CA ALA A 133 1.61 -4.98 11.50
C ALA A 133 0.36 -5.85 11.29
N ALA A 134 0.19 -6.80 12.17
CA ALA A 134 -0.99 -7.66 12.37
C ALA A 134 -1.46 -8.42 11.09
N HIS A 135 -2.74 -8.38 10.75
CA HIS A 135 -3.36 -9.13 9.65
C HIS A 135 -4.46 -8.31 8.97
N LEU A 136 -4.95 -8.77 7.82
CA LEU A 136 -5.92 -8.06 6.95
C LEU A 136 -7.24 -7.66 7.65
N GLY A 137 -7.66 -8.33 8.72
CA GLY A 137 -8.85 -7.96 9.51
C GLY A 137 -8.57 -6.97 10.65
N SER A 138 -7.33 -6.52 10.86
CA SER A 138 -6.96 -5.75 12.04
C SER A 138 -7.27 -4.26 11.94
N ALA A 139 -7.49 -3.62 13.11
CA ALA A 139 -7.64 -2.17 13.28
C ALA A 139 -8.75 -1.56 12.40
N GLN A 140 -8.42 -0.57 11.56
CA GLN A 140 -9.37 0.15 10.70
C GLN A 140 -9.60 -0.53 9.34
N ARG A 141 -8.94 -1.65 9.05
CA ARG A 141 -9.02 -2.34 7.75
C ARG A 141 -10.45 -2.78 7.41
N PRO A 142 -11.25 -3.37 8.33
CA PRO A 142 -12.64 -3.68 8.07
C PRO A 142 -13.49 -2.44 7.70
N ALA A 143 -13.27 -1.31 8.36
CA ALA A 143 -13.95 -0.06 8.02
C ALA A 143 -13.57 0.44 6.61
N THR A 144 -12.31 0.25 6.19
CA THR A 144 -11.88 0.54 4.82
C THR A 144 -12.61 -0.34 3.81
N TYR A 145 -12.71 -1.65 4.05
CA TYR A 145 -13.44 -2.56 3.16
C TYR A 145 -14.92 -2.17 3.05
N ASN A 146 -15.57 -1.84 4.17
CA ASN A 146 -16.96 -1.36 4.17
C ASN A 146 -17.12 -0.07 3.34
N THR A 147 -16.17 0.87 3.45
CA THR A 147 -16.17 2.08 2.61
C THR A 147 -16.06 1.72 1.12
N LEU A 148 -15.20 0.78 0.75
CA LEU A 148 -15.05 0.34 -0.64
C LEU A 148 -16.28 -0.40 -1.16
N LEU A 149 -16.85 -1.30 -0.36
CA LEU A 149 -18.06 -2.04 -0.72
C LEU A 149 -19.29 -1.11 -0.85
N SER A 150 -19.32 0.01 -0.11
CA SER A 150 -20.40 1.00 -0.22
C SER A 150 -20.42 1.76 -1.56
N LEU A 151 -19.37 1.66 -2.37
CA LEU A 151 -19.30 2.22 -3.71
C LEU A 151 -20.06 1.39 -4.73
N SER A 152 -20.47 0.19 -4.35
CA SER A 152 -21.14 -0.79 -5.19
C SER A 152 -22.57 -0.34 -5.54
N THR A 153 -22.95 -0.57 -6.78
CA THR A 153 -24.34 -0.42 -7.28
C THR A 153 -24.77 -1.70 -7.97
N PRO A 154 -26.07 -1.97 -8.13
CA PRO A 154 -26.52 -3.15 -8.87
C PRO A 154 -26.00 -3.22 -10.32
N SER A 155 -25.78 -2.07 -10.96
CA SER A 155 -25.25 -2.00 -12.34
C SER A 155 -23.71 -2.09 -12.39
N ASN A 156 -23.02 -1.84 -11.32
CA ASN A 156 -21.55 -1.90 -11.21
C ASN A 156 -21.18 -2.44 -9.83
N PRO A 157 -21.26 -3.74 -9.58
CA PRO A 157 -20.85 -4.34 -8.34
C PRO A 157 -19.36 -4.11 -8.07
N VAL A 158 -19.01 -3.74 -6.85
CA VAL A 158 -17.61 -3.54 -6.43
C VAL A 158 -17.20 -4.65 -5.48
N HIS A 159 -16.31 -5.50 -5.94
CA HIS A 159 -15.67 -6.55 -5.16
C HIS A 159 -14.35 -6.04 -4.58
N VAL A 160 -14.02 -6.45 -3.35
CA VAL A 160 -12.76 -6.07 -2.70
C VAL A 160 -11.91 -7.30 -2.46
N PHE A 161 -10.65 -7.23 -2.86
CA PHE A 161 -9.64 -8.24 -2.54
C PHE A 161 -8.59 -7.64 -1.62
N SER A 162 -8.24 -8.38 -0.58
CA SER A 162 -7.12 -8.04 0.30
C SER A 162 -6.37 -9.31 0.69
N ILE A 163 -5.05 -9.25 0.78
CA ILE A 163 -4.21 -10.39 1.19
C ILE A 163 -3.39 -10.02 2.42
N ASP A 164 -3.11 -11.01 3.25
CA ASP A 164 -2.01 -10.97 4.19
C ASP A 164 -0.73 -11.32 3.44
N TYR A 165 0.23 -10.41 3.41
CA TYR A 165 1.54 -10.68 2.81
C TYR A 165 2.23 -11.84 3.51
N ARG A 166 3.25 -12.42 2.87
CA ARG A 166 4.07 -13.46 3.49
C ARG A 166 4.53 -13.08 4.90
N GLY A 167 4.35 -14.01 5.83
CA GLY A 167 4.68 -13.83 7.24
C GLY A 167 3.72 -12.98 8.05
N PHE A 168 2.67 -12.38 7.43
CA PHE A 168 1.57 -11.71 8.13
C PHE A 168 0.40 -12.68 8.34
N GLY A 169 -0.43 -12.44 9.37
CA GLY A 169 -1.60 -13.24 9.68
C GLY A 169 -1.30 -14.73 9.68
N VAL A 170 -1.96 -15.46 8.79
CA VAL A 170 -1.78 -16.90 8.60
C VAL A 170 -0.98 -17.27 7.33
N SER A 171 -0.51 -16.27 6.59
CA SER A 171 0.37 -16.49 5.43
C SER A 171 1.73 -17.02 5.84
N THR A 172 2.31 -17.91 5.02
CA THR A 172 3.63 -18.50 5.28
C THR A 172 4.78 -17.55 4.94
N GLY A 173 6.01 -17.94 5.21
CA GLY A 173 7.22 -17.20 4.84
C GLY A 173 7.61 -16.07 5.79
N SER A 174 8.45 -15.19 5.28
CA SER A 174 8.96 -14.02 6.01
C SER A 174 8.95 -12.79 5.11
N PRO A 175 8.55 -11.61 5.65
CA PRO A 175 8.39 -10.42 4.84
C PRO A 175 9.74 -9.85 4.38
N THR A 176 9.79 -9.51 3.10
CA THR A 176 10.86 -8.75 2.44
C THR A 176 10.24 -7.85 1.39
N GLU A 177 10.92 -6.82 0.93
CA GLU A 177 10.41 -5.93 -0.12
C GLU A 177 10.02 -6.74 -1.37
N GLU A 178 10.95 -7.53 -1.91
CA GLU A 178 10.68 -8.33 -3.11
C GLU A 178 9.61 -9.41 -2.86
N GLY A 179 9.57 -9.98 -1.64
CA GLY A 179 8.56 -10.95 -1.26
C GLY A 179 7.14 -10.36 -1.29
N LEU A 180 6.92 -9.20 -0.68
CA LEU A 180 5.61 -8.54 -0.68
C LEU A 180 5.19 -8.12 -2.10
N ILE A 181 6.15 -7.70 -2.94
CA ILE A 181 5.87 -7.41 -4.35
C ILE A 181 5.42 -8.69 -5.07
N THR A 182 6.11 -9.81 -4.84
CA THR A 182 5.75 -11.12 -5.42
C THR A 182 4.34 -11.52 -5.00
N ASP A 183 3.98 -11.35 -3.73
CA ASP A 183 2.65 -11.66 -3.21
C ASP A 183 1.57 -10.84 -3.92
N GLY A 184 1.79 -9.52 -4.03
CA GLY A 184 0.86 -8.62 -4.72
C GLY A 184 0.73 -8.93 -6.21
N VAL A 185 1.84 -9.18 -6.91
CA VAL A 185 1.82 -9.56 -8.34
C VAL A 185 1.14 -10.91 -8.55
N THR A 186 1.32 -11.86 -7.62
CA THR A 186 0.63 -13.16 -7.69
C THR A 186 -0.88 -12.98 -7.65
N LEU A 187 -1.40 -12.12 -6.76
CA LEU A 187 -2.83 -11.78 -6.73
C LEU A 187 -3.28 -11.13 -8.04
N ILE A 188 -2.56 -10.14 -8.55
CA ILE A 188 -2.93 -9.47 -9.80
C ILE A 188 -2.92 -10.45 -10.98
N ASN A 189 -1.93 -11.31 -11.09
CA ASN A 189 -1.88 -12.35 -12.13
C ASN A 189 -3.05 -13.33 -12.00
N TYR A 190 -3.43 -13.70 -10.78
CA TYR A 190 -4.59 -14.55 -10.53
C TYR A 190 -5.89 -13.89 -11.04
N LEU A 191 -6.05 -12.59 -10.79
CA LEU A 191 -7.24 -11.83 -11.22
C LEU A 191 -7.27 -11.60 -12.75
N THR A 192 -6.12 -11.30 -13.38
CA THR A 192 -6.06 -10.84 -14.78
C THR A 192 -5.73 -11.93 -15.80
N ALA A 193 -4.78 -12.80 -15.48
CA ALA A 193 -4.30 -13.87 -16.36
C ALA A 193 -4.75 -15.26 -15.92
N GLY A 194 -5.24 -15.40 -14.68
CA GLY A 194 -5.75 -16.61 -14.09
C GLY A 194 -7.18 -16.93 -14.50
N PRO A 195 -7.94 -17.67 -13.67
CA PRO A 195 -9.29 -18.13 -14.01
C PRO A 195 -10.30 -17.00 -14.21
N LEU A 196 -10.15 -15.88 -13.50
CA LEU A 196 -11.10 -14.76 -13.52
C LEU A 196 -11.01 -13.90 -14.80
N LYS A 197 -9.81 -13.75 -15.37
CA LYS A 197 -9.55 -12.98 -16.61
C LYS A 197 -10.15 -11.58 -16.62
N ILE A 198 -10.08 -10.90 -15.48
CA ILE A 198 -10.61 -9.54 -15.33
C ILE A 198 -9.68 -8.57 -16.06
N SER A 199 -10.25 -7.70 -16.92
CA SER A 199 -9.46 -6.63 -17.54
C SER A 199 -8.88 -5.71 -16.46
N PRO A 200 -7.59 -5.34 -16.53
CA PRO A 200 -6.98 -4.37 -15.63
C PRO A 200 -7.76 -3.04 -15.57
N SER A 201 -8.42 -2.63 -16.64
CA SER A 201 -9.29 -1.45 -16.68
C SER A 201 -10.51 -1.52 -15.74
N ARG A 202 -10.81 -2.70 -15.19
CA ARG A 202 -11.84 -2.92 -14.16
C ARG A 202 -11.25 -3.04 -12.74
N ILE A 203 -9.94 -2.84 -12.58
CA ILE A 203 -9.22 -3.02 -11.31
C ILE A 203 -8.63 -1.69 -10.86
N VAL A 204 -8.94 -1.29 -9.62
CA VAL A 204 -8.22 -0.22 -8.91
C VAL A 204 -7.29 -0.85 -7.90
N LEU A 205 -6.02 -0.45 -7.94
CA LEU A 205 -5.04 -0.78 -6.90
C LEU A 205 -5.05 0.30 -5.83
N MET A 206 -5.28 -0.07 -4.59
CA MET A 206 -5.29 0.84 -3.46
C MET A 206 -4.35 0.36 -2.36
N GLY A 207 -3.57 1.27 -1.79
CA GLY A 207 -2.72 0.96 -0.65
C GLY A 207 -2.74 2.04 0.43
N GLN A 208 -2.48 1.63 1.68
CA GLN A 208 -2.38 2.51 2.83
C GLN A 208 -1.03 2.28 3.52
N SER A 209 -0.31 3.38 3.86
CA SER A 209 0.98 3.29 4.58
C SER A 209 1.97 2.40 3.82
N LEU A 210 2.53 1.35 4.43
CA LEU A 210 3.37 0.33 3.75
C LEU A 210 2.70 -0.19 2.47
N GLY A 211 1.38 -0.38 2.49
CA GLY A 211 0.62 -0.82 1.32
C GLY A 211 0.72 0.13 0.13
N THR A 212 1.04 1.43 0.32
CA THR A 212 1.26 2.36 -0.80
C THR A 212 2.53 2.02 -1.57
N ALA A 213 3.58 1.63 -0.86
CA ALA A 213 4.83 1.21 -1.47
C ALA A 213 4.67 -0.13 -2.21
N VAL A 214 3.90 -1.08 -1.63
CA VAL A 214 3.51 -2.32 -2.30
C VAL A 214 2.69 -2.02 -3.55
N THR A 215 1.67 -1.15 -3.45
CA THR A 215 0.81 -0.75 -4.58
C THR A 215 1.62 -0.13 -5.73
N ALA A 216 2.51 0.82 -5.43
CA ALA A 216 3.36 1.44 -6.44
C ALA A 216 4.31 0.41 -7.10
N ALA A 217 4.88 -0.50 -6.29
CA ALA A 217 5.77 -1.54 -6.78
C ALA A 217 5.04 -2.58 -7.65
N VAL A 218 3.85 -3.01 -7.24
CA VAL A 218 3.01 -3.92 -8.02
C VAL A 218 2.59 -3.28 -9.34
N ALA A 219 2.14 -2.02 -9.30
CA ALA A 219 1.77 -1.28 -10.52
C ALA A 219 2.97 -1.14 -11.47
N GLU A 220 4.15 -0.80 -10.96
CA GLU A 220 5.38 -0.72 -11.74
C GLU A 220 5.77 -2.08 -12.34
N ARG A 221 5.75 -3.14 -11.50
CA ARG A 221 6.11 -4.49 -11.93
C ARG A 221 5.16 -5.02 -13.00
N PHE A 222 3.88 -4.71 -12.87
CA PHE A 222 2.88 -5.04 -13.88
C PHE A 222 3.11 -4.25 -15.18
N ALA A 223 3.53 -3.00 -15.07
CA ALA A 223 3.77 -2.12 -16.21
C ALA A 223 5.04 -2.48 -17.01
N PHE A 224 6.15 -2.72 -16.31
CA PHE A 224 7.48 -2.82 -16.91
C PHE A 224 8.11 -4.21 -16.79
N GLY A 225 7.48 -5.14 -16.06
CA GLY A 225 8.10 -6.40 -15.69
C GLY A 225 9.09 -6.25 -14.53
N SER A 226 9.90 -7.26 -14.28
CA SER A 226 10.90 -7.24 -13.22
C SER A 226 12.24 -6.69 -13.73
N PRO A 227 12.84 -5.72 -13.02
CA PRO A 227 14.22 -5.31 -13.30
C PRO A 227 15.24 -6.40 -12.92
N ASP A 228 14.87 -7.34 -12.03
CA ASP A 228 15.72 -8.47 -11.68
C ASP A 228 15.44 -9.66 -12.63
N PRO A 229 16.43 -10.08 -13.45
CA PRO A 229 16.28 -11.25 -14.33
C PRO A 229 16.03 -12.55 -13.57
N LYS A 230 16.33 -12.58 -12.26
CA LYS A 230 16.09 -13.74 -11.39
C LYS A 230 14.72 -13.71 -10.72
N ALA A 231 13.96 -12.62 -10.85
CA ALA A 231 12.62 -12.56 -10.29
C ALA A 231 11.73 -13.58 -10.97
N ILE A 232 11.10 -14.42 -10.16
CA ILE A 232 10.29 -15.59 -10.59
C ILE A 232 8.93 -15.14 -11.15
N GLN A 233 8.83 -13.97 -11.75
CA GLN A 233 7.56 -13.43 -12.21
C GLN A 233 7.46 -13.51 -13.73
N PRO A 234 6.36 -14.08 -14.27
CA PRO A 234 6.14 -14.03 -15.71
C PRO A 234 5.98 -12.56 -16.16
N ALA A 235 6.69 -12.20 -17.21
CA ALA A 235 6.45 -10.91 -17.87
C ALA A 235 4.99 -10.91 -18.37
N ILE A 236 4.21 -9.93 -17.93
CA ILE A 236 2.84 -9.74 -18.40
C ILE A 236 2.94 -9.06 -19.76
N LYS A 237 2.81 -9.84 -20.83
CA LYS A 237 2.82 -9.30 -22.20
C LYS A 237 1.53 -8.50 -22.42
N ASN A 238 1.68 -7.24 -22.88
CA ASN A 238 0.58 -6.35 -23.27
C ASN A 238 -0.38 -5.98 -22.13
N ALA A 239 0.15 -5.70 -20.93
CA ALA A 239 -0.67 -5.23 -19.83
C ALA A 239 -1.45 -3.97 -20.20
N GLU A 240 -2.79 -4.06 -20.14
CA GLU A 240 -3.65 -2.88 -20.15
C GLU A 240 -3.43 -2.06 -18.86
N PRO A 241 -3.65 -0.74 -18.87
CA PRO A 241 -3.58 0.05 -17.67
C PRO A 241 -4.67 -0.37 -16.67
N PHE A 242 -4.36 -0.29 -15.38
CA PHE A 242 -5.38 -0.36 -14.34
C PHE A 242 -6.36 0.81 -14.46
N ALA A 243 -7.60 0.64 -13.98
CA ALA A 243 -8.54 1.75 -13.84
C ALA A 243 -7.91 2.91 -13.05
N GLY A 244 -7.15 2.59 -12.01
CA GLY A 244 -6.36 3.58 -11.30
C GLY A 244 -5.52 3.01 -10.17
N VAL A 245 -4.68 3.89 -9.64
CA VAL A 245 -3.80 3.63 -8.49
C VAL A 245 -4.08 4.67 -7.42
N VAL A 246 -4.39 4.24 -6.20
CA VAL A 246 -4.74 5.11 -5.07
C VAL A 246 -3.78 4.86 -3.91
N LEU A 247 -3.04 5.90 -3.52
CA LEU A 247 -2.04 5.87 -2.46
C LEU A 247 -2.50 6.72 -1.27
N LEU A 248 -2.73 6.10 -0.11
CA LEU A 248 -3.27 6.75 1.09
C LEU A 248 -2.22 6.77 2.20
N ALA A 249 -1.90 7.94 2.74
CA ALA A 249 -0.86 8.14 3.75
C ALA A 249 0.49 7.57 3.28
N SER A 250 0.90 7.92 2.07
CA SER A 250 2.09 7.40 1.40
C SER A 250 3.38 8.06 1.88
N PHE A 251 4.51 7.41 1.59
CA PHE A 251 5.86 7.92 1.89
C PHE A 251 6.80 7.74 0.70
N GLY A 252 7.88 8.55 0.68
CA GLY A 252 8.84 8.55 -0.42
C GLY A 252 9.70 7.28 -0.45
N SER A 253 10.26 6.90 0.70
CA SER A 253 11.05 5.68 0.91
C SER A 253 11.17 5.38 2.39
N VAL A 254 11.61 4.17 2.75
CA VAL A 254 11.90 3.83 4.16
C VAL A 254 12.96 4.76 4.74
N THR A 255 13.97 5.12 3.96
CA THR A 255 15.00 6.08 4.40
C THR A 255 14.38 7.43 4.78
N SER A 256 13.51 7.99 3.94
CA SER A 256 12.88 9.28 4.21
C SER A 256 11.97 9.26 5.43
N VAL A 257 11.30 8.14 5.67
CA VAL A 257 10.49 7.95 6.89
C VAL A 257 11.38 7.90 8.12
N ILE A 258 12.45 7.09 8.11
CA ILE A 258 13.35 6.92 9.27
C ILE A 258 14.03 8.25 9.66
N GLU A 259 14.44 9.05 8.68
CA GLU A 259 15.03 10.38 8.92
C GLU A 259 14.09 11.31 9.68
N ASN A 260 12.78 11.21 9.42
CA ASN A 260 11.76 12.10 9.98
C ASN A 260 10.87 11.42 11.03
N TYR A 261 11.07 10.12 11.28
CA TYR A 261 10.20 9.32 12.14
C TYR A 261 10.29 9.77 13.60
N SER A 262 9.14 10.12 14.14
CA SER A 262 8.93 10.49 15.54
C SER A 262 7.82 9.61 16.12
N LEU A 263 8.01 9.10 17.33
CA LEU A 263 6.98 8.32 18.02
C LEU A 263 5.76 9.20 18.30
N LYS A 264 4.70 9.05 17.49
CA LYS A 264 3.43 9.81 17.58
C LYS A 264 3.61 11.33 17.64
N GLY A 265 4.65 11.88 17.02
CA GLY A 265 4.96 13.30 17.05
C GLY A 265 5.47 13.82 18.43
N ILE A 266 5.66 12.94 19.42
CA ILE A 266 6.06 13.31 20.80
C ILE A 266 7.57 13.35 20.95
N THR A 267 8.28 12.41 20.33
CA THR A 267 9.75 12.36 20.41
C THR A 267 10.40 13.18 19.28
N PRO A 268 11.65 13.64 19.47
CA PRO A 268 12.46 14.07 18.32
C PRO A 268 12.59 12.95 17.30
N PRO A 269 12.86 13.25 16.01
CA PRO A 269 13.13 12.22 15.01
C PRO A 269 14.19 11.24 15.48
N MET A 270 14.00 9.96 15.18
CA MET A 270 14.82 8.86 15.72
C MET A 270 16.32 9.04 15.43
N LEU A 271 16.67 9.59 14.28
CA LEU A 271 18.06 9.85 13.89
C LEU A 271 18.56 11.25 14.29
N SER A 272 17.75 12.07 14.99
CA SER A 272 18.15 13.43 15.38
C SER A 272 19.43 13.48 16.22
N PRO A 273 19.76 12.52 17.13
CA PRO A 273 21.05 12.51 17.80
C PRO A 273 22.25 12.33 16.86
N LEU A 274 22.02 11.76 15.67
CA LEU A 274 23.06 11.56 14.65
C LEU A 274 23.25 12.75 13.70
N MET A 275 22.42 13.80 13.81
CA MET A 275 22.55 14.98 12.93
C MET A 275 23.92 15.66 13.05
N GLY A 276 24.56 15.60 14.20
CA GLY A 276 25.94 16.05 14.42
C GLY A 276 27.02 15.12 13.83
N TYR A 277 26.64 13.96 13.32
CA TYR A 277 27.56 12.92 12.83
C TYR A 277 27.13 12.41 11.43
N PRO A 278 27.14 13.25 10.38
CA PRO A 278 26.52 12.93 9.08
C PRO A 278 27.18 11.74 8.35
N ARG A 279 28.45 11.44 8.65
CA ARG A 279 29.13 10.25 8.09
C ARG A 279 28.58 8.97 8.70
N PHE A 280 28.33 8.98 10.02
CA PHE A 280 27.76 7.84 10.73
C PHE A 280 26.27 7.64 10.38
N GLN A 281 25.51 8.72 10.29
CA GLN A 281 24.13 8.67 9.81
C GLN A 281 24.03 8.04 8.43
N ARG A 282 24.84 8.48 7.46
CA ARG A 282 24.88 7.88 6.11
C ARG A 282 25.28 6.41 6.14
N TRP A 283 26.23 6.04 7.01
CA TRP A 283 26.62 4.65 7.18
C TRP A 283 25.45 3.80 7.69
N VAL A 284 24.69 4.26 8.69
CA VAL A 284 23.47 3.55 9.17
C VAL A 284 22.47 3.40 8.03
N LEU A 285 22.16 4.48 7.32
CA LEU A 285 21.18 4.47 6.22
C LEU A 285 21.61 3.58 5.05
N SER A 286 22.91 3.41 4.80
CA SER A 286 23.42 2.51 3.75
C SER A 286 23.23 1.02 4.05
N HIS A 287 22.83 0.65 5.27
CA HIS A 287 22.52 -0.72 5.66
C HIS A 287 21.02 -1.06 5.55
N ILE A 288 20.19 -0.11 5.07
CA ILE A 288 18.76 -0.40 4.82
C ILE A 288 18.66 -1.41 3.67
N VAL A 289 18.00 -2.53 3.95
CA VAL A 289 17.86 -3.64 2.99
C VAL A 289 16.55 -3.58 2.19
N ASP A 290 15.45 -3.18 2.83
CA ASP A 290 14.14 -3.03 2.18
C ASP A 290 13.86 -1.52 2.06
N TYR A 291 14.18 -0.96 0.90
CA TYR A 291 14.24 0.49 0.68
C TYR A 291 12.90 1.12 0.36
N TRP A 292 12.04 0.39 -0.35
CA TRP A 292 10.71 0.83 -0.76
C TRP A 292 10.72 2.19 -1.47
N ASP A 293 11.39 2.26 -2.62
CA ASP A 293 11.50 3.48 -3.44
C ASP A 293 10.18 3.85 -4.12
N THR A 294 9.23 4.38 -3.36
CA THR A 294 7.94 4.83 -3.89
C THR A 294 8.09 6.00 -4.85
N VAL A 295 9.00 6.95 -4.55
CA VAL A 295 9.22 8.14 -5.39
C VAL A 295 9.77 7.78 -6.76
N GLY A 296 10.78 6.92 -6.85
CA GLY A 296 11.33 6.47 -8.14
C GLY A 296 10.29 5.68 -8.94
N ARG A 297 9.53 4.79 -8.29
CA ARG A 297 8.47 4.00 -8.94
C ARG A 297 7.38 4.87 -9.57
N VAL A 298 6.86 5.84 -8.83
CA VAL A 298 5.82 6.72 -9.41
C VAL A 298 6.37 7.63 -10.49
N ALA A 299 7.62 8.10 -10.38
CA ALA A 299 8.28 8.91 -11.42
C ALA A 299 8.42 8.13 -12.74
N ARG A 300 8.79 6.84 -12.66
CA ARG A 300 8.83 5.95 -13.82
C ARG A 300 7.44 5.68 -14.39
N LEU A 301 6.44 5.40 -13.54
CA LEU A 301 5.05 5.18 -13.97
C LEU A 301 4.45 6.39 -14.69
N THR A 302 4.77 7.61 -14.26
CA THR A 302 4.28 8.85 -14.90
C THR A 302 5.11 9.29 -16.09
N GLY A 303 6.34 8.73 -16.26
CA GLY A 303 7.26 9.12 -17.32
C GLY A 303 8.03 10.41 -17.03
N VAL A 304 8.06 10.88 -15.77
CA VAL A 304 8.92 11.99 -15.33
C VAL A 304 10.38 11.53 -15.31
N GLU A 305 10.63 10.29 -14.86
CA GLU A 305 11.90 9.61 -15.07
C GLU A 305 11.75 8.57 -16.18
N PRO A 306 12.72 8.46 -17.11
CA PRO A 306 12.64 7.45 -18.15
C PRO A 306 12.74 6.06 -17.51
N ALA A 307 11.75 5.21 -17.80
CA ALA A 307 11.87 3.79 -17.53
C ALA A 307 12.87 3.18 -18.53
N GLU A 308 13.75 2.30 -18.07
CA GLU A 308 14.52 1.45 -18.96
C GLU A 308 13.52 0.59 -19.76
N ALA A 309 13.71 0.51 -21.08
CA ALA A 309 12.86 -0.35 -21.91
C ALA A 309 13.00 -1.80 -21.42
N ASP A 310 11.88 -2.48 -21.20
CA ASP A 310 11.88 -3.90 -20.92
C ASP A 310 12.46 -4.70 -22.11
N ALA A 311 12.71 -6.00 -21.88
CA ALA A 311 13.22 -6.90 -22.92
C ALA A 311 12.26 -7.04 -24.14
N SER A 312 10.99 -6.57 -24.01
CA SER A 312 10.00 -6.55 -25.10
C SER A 312 10.02 -5.24 -25.91
N GLY A 313 10.75 -4.22 -25.46
CA GLY A 313 10.82 -2.89 -26.10
C GLY A 313 9.57 -2.03 -25.88
N VAL A 314 8.60 -2.49 -25.08
CA VAL A 314 7.39 -1.73 -24.74
C VAL A 314 7.72 -0.71 -23.66
N LYS A 315 7.55 0.57 -23.98
CA LYS A 315 7.62 1.64 -22.99
C LYS A 315 6.23 1.85 -22.39
N TYR A 316 6.10 1.63 -21.09
CA TYR A 316 4.84 1.91 -20.37
C TYR A 316 4.48 3.40 -20.39
N THR A 317 5.43 4.27 -20.75
CA THR A 317 5.15 5.68 -21.03
C THR A 317 4.00 5.87 -22.05
N ASP A 318 3.71 4.85 -22.85
CA ASP A 318 2.68 4.87 -23.89
C ASP A 318 1.31 4.40 -23.39
N LYS A 319 1.12 4.19 -22.08
CA LYS A 319 -0.15 3.78 -21.48
C LYS A 319 -0.72 4.89 -20.57
N SER A 320 -2.04 4.99 -20.54
CA SER A 320 -2.74 5.90 -19.62
C SER A 320 -2.52 5.49 -18.17
N LEU A 321 -2.53 6.45 -17.27
CA LEU A 321 -2.42 6.24 -15.82
C LEU A 321 -3.29 7.25 -15.08
N TYR A 322 -4.12 6.76 -14.16
CA TYR A 322 -4.79 7.58 -13.17
C TYR A 322 -4.23 7.29 -11.79
N LEU A 323 -3.49 8.24 -11.22
CA LEU A 323 -2.85 8.12 -9.90
C LEU A 323 -3.44 9.14 -8.94
N THR A 324 -4.00 8.70 -7.82
CA THR A 324 -4.44 9.58 -6.75
C THR A 324 -3.59 9.36 -5.49
N ILE A 325 -3.10 10.46 -4.92
CA ILE A 325 -2.33 10.47 -3.68
C ILE A 325 -3.13 11.29 -2.66
N VAL A 326 -3.54 10.66 -1.56
CA VAL A 326 -4.30 11.29 -0.48
C VAL A 326 -3.51 11.24 0.81
N HIS A 327 -3.46 12.36 1.54
CA HIS A 327 -2.80 12.42 2.85
C HIS A 327 -3.57 13.32 3.81
N ALA A 328 -3.69 12.90 5.07
CA ALA A 328 -4.29 13.71 6.13
C ALA A 328 -3.22 14.62 6.76
N MET A 329 -3.59 15.89 7.02
CA MET A 329 -2.68 16.87 7.60
C MET A 329 -2.35 16.54 9.08
N ASP A 330 -3.26 15.86 9.77
CA ASP A 330 -3.13 15.40 11.14
C ASP A 330 -2.50 14.00 11.29
N ASP A 331 -1.86 13.49 10.23
CA ASP A 331 -1.08 12.25 10.30
C ASP A 331 0.20 12.49 11.11
N VAL A 332 0.27 11.85 12.28
CA VAL A 332 1.41 11.94 13.20
C VAL A 332 2.38 10.77 13.08
N GLU A 333 2.03 9.74 12.30
CA GLU A 333 2.87 8.57 12.06
C GLU A 333 3.76 8.77 10.83
N ILE A 334 3.14 9.14 9.71
CA ILE A 334 3.83 9.56 8.47
C ILE A 334 3.36 10.98 8.14
N PRO A 335 4.22 11.99 8.29
CA PRO A 335 3.84 13.36 8.03
C PRO A 335 3.39 13.58 6.58
N TRP A 336 2.37 14.42 6.37
CA TRP A 336 1.76 14.68 5.06
C TRP A 336 2.74 15.11 3.96
N TYR A 337 3.88 15.70 4.32
CA TYR A 337 4.90 16.10 3.36
C TYR A 337 5.61 14.89 2.71
N GLU A 338 5.52 13.69 3.28
CA GLU A 338 5.98 12.46 2.63
C GLU A 338 5.09 12.13 1.41
N GLY A 339 3.76 12.22 1.53
CA GLY A 339 2.85 12.11 0.39
C GLY A 339 3.09 13.22 -0.64
N ARG A 340 3.45 14.42 -0.18
CA ARG A 340 3.82 15.53 -1.06
C ARG A 340 5.11 15.25 -1.85
N ARG A 341 6.08 14.54 -1.26
CA ARG A 341 7.28 14.06 -1.98
C ARG A 341 6.90 13.11 -3.12
N VAL A 342 5.97 12.18 -2.87
CA VAL A 342 5.46 11.26 -3.89
C VAL A 342 4.77 12.02 -5.03
N TRP A 343 3.97 13.05 -4.71
CA TRP A 343 3.39 13.94 -5.70
C TRP A 343 4.46 14.65 -6.55
N VAL A 344 5.46 15.25 -5.91
CA VAL A 344 6.54 15.97 -6.62
C VAL A 344 7.29 15.04 -7.56
N ALA A 345 7.59 13.83 -7.12
CA ALA A 345 8.23 12.82 -7.96
C ALA A 345 7.36 12.40 -9.15
N ALA A 346 6.04 12.19 -8.90
CA ALA A 346 5.11 11.79 -9.94
C ALA A 346 4.84 12.87 -10.99
N THR A 347 5.05 14.16 -10.68
CA THR A 347 4.71 15.28 -11.57
C THR A 347 5.92 16.06 -12.08
N GLY A 348 7.09 15.89 -11.44
CA GLY A 348 8.27 16.71 -11.72
C GLY A 348 8.06 18.19 -11.40
N GLU A 349 7.14 18.57 -10.49
CA GLU A 349 6.72 19.95 -10.22
C GLU A 349 7.88 20.95 -10.05
N ASN A 350 9.03 20.47 -9.54
CA ASN A 350 10.21 21.30 -9.32
C ASN A 350 11.33 21.08 -10.36
N ILE A 351 11.05 20.30 -11.42
CA ILE A 351 12.04 19.97 -12.46
C ILE A 351 11.75 20.82 -13.71
N SER A 352 12.72 21.64 -14.10
CA SER A 352 12.60 22.43 -15.33
C SER A 352 12.51 21.52 -16.56
N GLY A 353 11.47 21.71 -17.37
CA GLY A 353 11.23 20.88 -18.57
C GLY A 353 10.55 19.54 -18.29
N ALA A 354 10.07 19.26 -17.06
CA ALA A 354 9.26 18.10 -16.78
C ALA A 354 7.99 18.07 -17.66
N PRO A 355 7.55 16.88 -18.13
CA PRO A 355 6.39 16.78 -19.01
C PRO A 355 5.09 17.13 -18.27
N GLY A 356 4.07 17.58 -19.01
CA GLY A 356 2.75 17.90 -18.49
C GLY A 356 2.67 19.20 -17.74
N GLY A 357 1.59 19.41 -17.00
CA GLY A 357 1.35 20.64 -16.24
C GLY A 357 0.21 20.57 -15.25
N LEU A 358 0.20 21.51 -14.32
CA LEU A 358 -0.86 21.70 -13.35
C LEU A 358 -2.12 22.20 -14.06
N THR A 359 -3.19 21.40 -14.02
CA THR A 359 -4.48 21.75 -14.67
C THR A 359 -5.51 22.27 -13.67
N TYR A 360 -5.36 21.95 -12.40
CA TYR A 360 -6.27 22.39 -11.35
C TYR A 360 -5.56 22.46 -10.01
N HIS A 361 -5.76 23.56 -9.29
CA HIS A 361 -5.29 23.75 -7.93
C HIS A 361 -6.35 24.48 -7.09
N LYS A 362 -6.72 23.89 -5.96
CA LYS A 362 -7.59 24.51 -4.97
C LYS A 362 -7.00 24.32 -3.58
N VAL A 363 -6.96 25.40 -2.81
CA VAL A 363 -6.63 25.41 -1.38
C VAL A 363 -7.84 26.00 -0.65
N GLU A 364 -8.29 25.34 0.39
CA GLU A 364 -9.37 25.88 1.22
C GLU A 364 -8.88 27.04 2.11
N ARG A 365 -9.83 27.87 2.55
CA ARG A 365 -9.57 29.14 3.23
C ARG A 365 -8.68 29.03 4.48
N ASN A 366 -8.77 27.90 5.20
CA ASN A 366 -7.96 27.63 6.39
C ASN A 366 -6.66 26.86 6.09
N SER A 367 -6.31 26.66 4.82
CA SER A 367 -5.14 25.93 4.34
C SER A 367 -5.04 24.46 4.81
N SER A 368 -6.11 23.91 5.39
CA SER A 368 -6.14 22.51 5.87
C SER A 368 -6.36 21.51 4.75
N SER A 369 -6.97 21.92 3.64
CA SER A 369 -7.23 21.07 2.48
C SER A 369 -6.60 21.64 1.23
N GLU A 370 -6.03 20.78 0.40
CA GLU A 370 -5.43 21.14 -0.88
C GLU A 370 -5.74 20.07 -1.91
N ILE A 371 -6.15 20.48 -3.10
CA ILE A 371 -6.34 19.60 -4.25
C ILE A 371 -5.49 20.16 -5.40
N LYS A 372 -4.68 19.28 -6.01
CA LYS A 372 -3.95 19.57 -7.24
C LYS A 372 -4.20 18.45 -8.24
N VAL A 373 -4.36 18.79 -9.50
CA VAL A 373 -4.47 17.84 -10.61
C VAL A 373 -3.43 18.22 -11.67
N TRP A 374 -2.55 17.30 -11.95
CA TRP A 374 -1.56 17.41 -13.02
C TRP A 374 -1.95 16.45 -14.15
N LYS A 375 -1.81 16.92 -15.38
CA LYS A 375 -2.08 16.11 -16.56
C LYS A 375 -0.91 16.18 -17.54
N ASN A 376 -0.57 15.04 -18.11
CA ASN A 376 0.39 14.92 -19.20
C ASN A 376 -0.25 14.14 -20.36
N PRO A 377 -0.69 14.83 -21.42
CA PRO A 377 -1.13 14.18 -22.65
C PRO A 377 0.10 13.68 -23.41
N VAL A 378 0.42 12.40 -23.27
CA VAL A 378 1.56 11.76 -23.96
C VAL A 378 1.25 11.61 -25.46
N SER A 379 -0.01 11.32 -25.80
CA SER A 379 -0.53 11.28 -27.17
C SER A 379 -2.04 11.62 -27.19
N SER A 380 -2.68 11.58 -28.35
CA SER A 380 -4.14 11.77 -28.47
C SER A 380 -4.96 10.72 -27.70
N GLU A 381 -4.39 9.54 -27.45
CA GLU A 381 -5.06 8.41 -26.80
C GLU A 381 -4.51 8.10 -25.40
N VAL A 382 -3.36 8.69 -25.03
CA VAL A 382 -2.65 8.38 -23.80
C VAL A 382 -2.59 9.60 -22.90
N LEU A 383 -3.29 9.55 -21.78
CA LEU A 383 -3.31 10.59 -20.77
C LEU A 383 -2.80 10.03 -19.43
N LYS A 384 -1.87 10.76 -18.83
CA LYS A 384 -1.45 10.52 -17.45
C LYS A 384 -2.02 11.60 -16.56
N THR A 385 -2.84 11.20 -15.60
CA THR A 385 -3.44 12.09 -14.61
C THR A 385 -2.89 11.74 -13.23
N VAL A 386 -2.35 12.73 -12.54
CA VAL A 386 -1.95 12.61 -11.13
C VAL A 386 -2.77 13.60 -10.31
N ARG A 387 -3.41 13.09 -9.26
CA ARG A 387 -4.19 13.89 -8.33
C ARG A 387 -3.55 13.83 -6.94
N TRP A 388 -3.31 15.01 -6.37
CA TRP A 388 -2.95 15.21 -4.97
C TRP A 388 -4.16 15.72 -4.20
N GLU A 389 -4.43 15.13 -3.06
CA GLU A 389 -5.50 15.57 -2.18
C GLU A 389 -5.04 15.50 -0.71
N ARG A 390 -4.76 16.68 -0.13
CA ARG A 390 -4.48 16.81 1.29
C ARG A 390 -5.77 17.18 2.01
N VAL A 391 -6.16 16.36 3.00
CA VAL A 391 -7.34 16.59 3.82
C VAL A 391 -6.93 17.04 5.22
N GLY A 392 -7.77 17.86 5.88
CA GLY A 392 -7.46 18.43 7.19
C GLY A 392 -7.38 17.38 8.30
N HIS A 393 -8.22 16.35 8.22
CA HIS A 393 -8.37 15.33 9.26
C HIS A 393 -8.50 13.93 8.65
N GLY A 394 -8.11 12.93 9.42
CA GLY A 394 -8.15 11.50 9.05
C GLY A 394 -7.06 10.71 9.76
N GLY A 395 -5.99 11.38 10.14
CA GLY A 395 -4.82 10.72 10.71
C GLY A 395 -4.26 9.66 9.78
N HIS A 396 -3.40 8.81 10.31
CA HIS A 396 -2.71 7.78 9.52
C HIS A 396 -3.64 6.66 9.02
N ASN A 397 -4.55 6.19 9.89
CA ASN A 397 -5.34 5.00 9.62
C ASN A 397 -6.75 5.30 9.11
N ARG A 398 -7.43 6.31 9.69
CA ARG A 398 -8.83 6.61 9.32
C ARG A 398 -9.00 7.24 7.95
N VAL A 399 -7.95 7.84 7.37
CA VAL A 399 -7.99 8.39 6.02
C VAL A 399 -8.37 7.33 4.98
N ALA A 400 -8.02 6.07 5.22
CA ALA A 400 -8.32 4.95 4.33
C ALA A 400 -9.81 4.53 4.36
N SER A 401 -10.51 4.77 5.47
CA SER A 401 -11.96 4.53 5.59
C SER A 401 -12.80 5.79 5.44
N ALA A 402 -12.18 6.93 5.13
CA ALA A 402 -12.89 8.18 4.93
C ALA A 402 -13.46 8.30 3.50
N SER A 403 -14.51 9.12 3.33
CA SER A 403 -15.16 9.34 2.03
C SER A 403 -14.20 9.80 0.93
N VAL A 404 -13.09 10.45 1.27
CA VAL A 404 -12.06 10.86 0.30
C VAL A 404 -11.42 9.66 -0.38
N ALA A 405 -11.19 8.56 0.35
CA ALA A 405 -10.66 7.32 -0.23
C ALA A 405 -11.67 6.68 -1.18
N GLY A 406 -12.94 6.56 -0.79
CA GLY A 406 -14.01 6.08 -1.66
C GLY A 406 -14.15 6.92 -2.92
N LEU A 407 -14.14 8.25 -2.80
CA LEU A 407 -14.22 9.15 -3.94
C LEU A 407 -13.00 9.04 -4.87
N ALA A 408 -11.80 8.78 -4.33
CA ALA A 408 -10.61 8.52 -5.15
C ALA A 408 -10.77 7.26 -6.01
N VAL A 409 -11.34 6.20 -5.42
CA VAL A 409 -11.64 4.95 -6.14
C VAL A 409 -12.75 5.13 -7.19
N LEU A 410 -13.83 5.85 -6.87
CA LEU A 410 -14.89 6.13 -7.84
C LEU A 410 -14.35 6.88 -9.06
N ARG A 411 -13.57 7.94 -8.87
CA ARG A 411 -12.95 8.70 -9.96
C ARG A 411 -12.04 7.82 -10.82
N ALA A 412 -11.31 6.89 -10.21
CA ALA A 412 -10.45 5.97 -10.93
C ALA A 412 -11.23 5.03 -11.87
N PHE A 413 -12.49 4.71 -11.56
CA PHE A 413 -13.35 3.92 -12.42
C PHE A 413 -14.07 4.73 -13.50
N GLU A 414 -14.04 6.05 -13.44
CA GLU A 414 -14.76 6.96 -14.34
C GLU A 414 -13.85 7.67 -15.36
N GLU A 415 -12.54 7.71 -15.10
CA GLU A 415 -11.53 8.30 -16.01
C GLU A 415 -11.05 7.31 -17.08
#